data_28b6295240517bf941bd3262fa2683a6
#
_entry.id   28b6295240517bf941bd3262fa2683a6
#
_cell.length_a   1.000
_cell.length_b   1.000
_cell.length_c   1.000
_cell.angle_alpha   90.00
_cell.angle_beta   90.00
_cell.angle_gamma   90.00
#
_symmetry.space_group_name_H-M   'P 1'
#
loop_
_entity.id
_entity.type
_entity.pdbx_description
1 polymer ?
#
loop_
_entity_poly.entity_id
_entity_poly.type
_entity_poly.pdbx_seq_one_letter_code
_entity_poly.pdbx_strand_id
1 'polypeptide(L)' 'MTPTTVRVDLNVRGRWEVALSDQGERVGCDTLEEASRVAYQCAAERQPCELIVCDAYHRVLHHELVPEG' A
#
# COMPACT_ATOMS: atom_id res chain seq x y z
N MET A 1 -9.16 11.14 -14.33
CA MET A 1 -8.88 9.75 -13.97
C MET A 1 -8.31 9.68 -12.55
N THR A 2 -8.86 8.80 -11.72
CA THR A 2 -8.41 8.67 -10.34
C THR A 2 -7.06 7.95 -10.31
N PRO A 3 -6.06 8.45 -9.57
CA PRO A 3 -4.79 7.73 -9.47
C PRO A 3 -4.95 6.41 -8.72
N THR A 4 -4.09 5.46 -9.05
CA THR A 4 -4.04 4.18 -8.35
C THR A 4 -3.68 4.40 -6.88
N THR A 5 -4.32 3.66 -5.99
CA THR A 5 -3.99 3.69 -4.56
C THR A 5 -3.30 2.41 -4.18
N VAL A 6 -2.16 2.53 -3.52
CA VAL A 6 -1.43 1.41 -2.91
C VAL A 6 -1.56 1.59 -1.41
N ARG A 7 -2.22 0.64 -0.73
CA ARG A 7 -2.50 0.75 0.69
C ARG A 7 -1.93 -0.44 1.46
N VAL A 8 -1.21 -0.15 2.54
CA VAL A 8 -0.71 -1.16 3.48
C VAL A 8 -1.59 -1.13 4.72
N ASP A 9 -2.14 -2.27 5.09
CA ASP A 9 -3.00 -2.37 6.26
C ASP A 9 -2.93 -3.77 6.85
N LEU A 10 -3.30 -3.91 8.12
CA LEU A 10 -3.39 -5.20 8.81
C LEU A 10 -4.79 -5.76 8.59
N ASN A 11 -4.87 -6.99 8.07
CA ASN A 11 -6.17 -7.61 7.83
C ASN A 11 -6.74 -8.25 9.10
N VAL A 12 -7.98 -8.76 9.00
CA VAL A 12 -8.68 -9.35 10.13
C VAL A 12 -8.02 -10.63 10.66
N ARG A 13 -7.13 -11.23 9.87
CA ARG A 13 -6.40 -12.45 10.25
C ARG A 13 -5.06 -12.14 10.91
N GLY A 14 -4.74 -10.86 11.10
CA GLY A 14 -3.48 -10.44 11.69
C GLY A 14 -2.30 -10.47 10.73
N ARG A 15 -2.56 -10.46 9.43
CA ARG A 15 -1.50 -10.39 8.42
C ARG A 15 -1.50 -9.03 7.72
N TRP A 16 -0.32 -8.58 7.36
CA TRP A 16 -0.18 -7.34 6.62
C TRP A 16 -0.51 -7.56 5.15
N GLU A 17 -1.26 -6.64 4.58
CA GLU A 17 -1.64 -6.70 3.17
C GLU A 17 -1.30 -5.41 2.45
N VAL A 18 -0.86 -5.56 1.20
CA VAL A 18 -0.70 -4.45 0.28
C VAL A 18 -1.82 -4.56 -0.74
N ALA A 19 -2.74 -3.60 -0.74
CA ALA A 19 -3.89 -3.59 -1.64
C ALA A 19 -3.63 -2.62 -2.79
N LEU A 20 -3.89 -3.08 -4.01
CA LEU A 20 -3.70 -2.31 -5.24
C LEU A 20 -5.07 -2.05 -5.87
N SER A 21 -5.49 -0.79 -5.90
CA SER A 21 -6.84 -0.44 -6.34
C SER A 21 -7.08 -0.66 -7.83
N ASP A 22 -6.03 -0.57 -8.65
CA ASP A 22 -6.17 -0.69 -10.10
C ASP A 22 -6.51 -2.10 -10.57
N GLN A 23 -6.08 -3.12 -9.83
CA GLN A 23 -6.28 -4.52 -10.20
C GLN A 23 -7.11 -5.30 -9.19
N GLY A 24 -7.47 -4.68 -8.07
CA GLY A 24 -8.13 -5.38 -6.97
C GLY A 24 -7.25 -6.45 -6.35
N GLU A 25 -5.94 -6.38 -6.57
CA GLU A 25 -4.99 -7.37 -6.10
C GLU A 25 -4.53 -7.07 -4.68
N ARG A 26 -4.25 -8.13 -3.92
CA ARG A 26 -3.73 -8.02 -2.56
C ARG A 26 -2.53 -8.91 -2.39
N VAL A 27 -1.47 -8.38 -1.79
CA VAL A 27 -0.25 -9.13 -1.51
C VAL A 27 -0.12 -9.28 0.00
N GLY A 28 -0.05 -10.53 0.48
CA GLY A 28 0.13 -10.83 1.90
C GLY A 28 1.59 -10.74 2.30
N CYS A 29 1.85 -10.14 3.46
CA CYS A 29 3.20 -10.00 4.01
C CYS A 29 3.19 -10.35 5.50
N ASP A 30 4.34 -10.77 6.02
CA ASP A 30 4.46 -11.20 7.41
C ASP A 30 4.69 -10.03 8.38
N THR A 31 5.30 -8.96 7.90
CA THR A 31 5.64 -7.80 8.73
C THR A 31 5.27 -6.51 8.04
N LEU A 32 5.10 -5.44 8.83
CA LEU A 32 4.86 -4.11 8.30
C LEU A 32 6.04 -3.63 7.46
N GLU A 33 7.26 -3.96 7.87
CA GLU A 33 8.46 -3.58 7.12
C GLU A 33 8.46 -4.20 5.73
N GLU A 34 8.14 -5.48 5.62
CA GLU A 34 8.04 -6.17 4.34
C GLU A 34 6.93 -5.59 3.49
N ALA A 35 5.76 -5.36 4.09
CA ALA A 35 4.63 -4.79 3.38
C ALA A 35 4.94 -3.39 2.85
N SER A 36 5.63 -2.58 3.64
CA SER A 36 6.03 -1.24 3.22
C SER A 36 6.97 -1.29 2.03
N ARG A 37 7.94 -2.21 2.05
CA ARG A 37 8.88 -2.40 0.93
C ARG A 37 8.16 -2.78 -0.35
N VAL A 38 7.24 -3.75 -0.26
CA VAL A 38 6.43 -4.17 -1.41
C VAL A 38 5.59 -3.02 -1.93
N ALA A 39 4.98 -2.25 -1.01
CA ALA A 39 4.14 -1.12 -1.39
C ALA A 39 4.93 -0.05 -2.15
N TYR A 40 6.14 0.27 -1.71
CA TYR A 40 6.98 1.24 -2.41
C TYR A 40 7.37 0.76 -3.80
N GLN A 41 7.66 -0.52 -3.95
CA GLN A 41 7.94 -1.10 -5.27
C GLN A 41 6.74 -1.01 -6.19
N CYS A 42 5.56 -1.36 -5.68
CA CYS A 42 4.32 -1.27 -6.44
C CYS A 42 4.01 0.17 -6.84
N ALA A 43 4.21 1.10 -5.91
CA ALA A 43 3.97 2.52 -6.18
C ALA A 43 4.89 3.06 -7.28
N ALA A 44 6.16 2.63 -7.26
CA ALA A 44 7.12 3.06 -8.27
C ALA A 44 6.74 2.58 -9.68
N GLU A 45 6.08 1.42 -9.76
CA GLU A 45 5.66 0.86 -11.04
C GLU A 45 4.34 1.44 -11.55
N ARG A 46 3.58 2.12 -10.69
CA ARG A 46 2.22 2.60 -10.99
C ARG A 46 2.08 4.11 -10.88
N GLN A 47 3.13 4.83 -11.17
CA GLN A 47 3.10 6.29 -11.13
C GLN A 47 2.16 6.86 -12.20
N PRO A 48 1.36 7.91 -11.87
CA PRO A 48 1.19 8.50 -10.55
C PRO A 48 0.30 7.62 -9.67
N CYS A 49 0.58 7.60 -8.37
CA CYS A 49 -0.24 6.84 -7.44
C CYS A 49 -0.24 7.47 -6.05
N GLU A 50 -1.17 7.01 -5.21
CA GLU A 50 -1.27 7.42 -3.83
C GLU A 50 -0.83 6.24 -2.96
N LEU A 51 0.16 6.47 -2.09
CA LEU A 51 0.67 5.44 -1.19
C LEU A 51 0.19 5.76 0.23
N ILE A 52 -0.49 4.80 0.84
CA ILE A 52 -1.02 4.93 2.21
C ILE A 52 -0.51 3.75 3.03
N VAL A 53 0.17 4.04 4.14
CA VAL A 53 0.64 3.01 5.06
C VAL A 53 -0.07 3.20 6.39
N CYS A 54 -0.75 2.14 6.86
CA CYS A 54 -1.51 2.15 8.12
C CYS A 54 -0.82 1.29 9.16
N ASP A 55 -1.07 1.59 10.46
CA ASP A 55 -0.59 0.78 11.57
C ASP A 55 -1.58 -0.35 11.89
N ALA A 56 -1.31 -1.12 12.95
CA ALA A 56 -2.16 -2.24 13.36
C ALA A 56 -3.54 -1.79 13.84
N TYR A 57 -3.72 -0.51 14.13
CA TYR A 57 -4.99 0.07 14.55
C TYR A 57 -5.69 0.80 13.41
N HIS A 58 -5.24 0.58 12.17
CA HIS A 58 -5.80 1.19 10.95
C HIS A 58 -5.64 2.71 10.89
N ARG A 59 -4.67 3.26 11.63
CA ARG A 59 -4.35 4.69 11.59
C ARG A 59 -3.30 4.93 10.53
N VAL A 60 -3.43 6.01 9.78
CA VAL A 60 -2.48 6.35 8.73
C VAL A 60 -1.15 6.80 9.35
N LEU A 61 -0.09 6.02 9.11
CA LEU A 61 1.27 6.36 9.53
C LEU A 61 1.98 7.22 8.50
N HIS A 62 1.69 6.98 7.22
CA HIS A 62 2.36 7.65 6.13
C HIS A 62 1.42 7.76 4.95
N HIS A 63 1.39 8.92 4.32
CA HIS A 63 0.59 9.18 3.12
C HIS A 63 1.45 9.99 2.16
N GLU A 64 1.67 9.46 0.97
CA GLU A 64 2.52 10.08 -0.01
C GLU A 64 1.87 10.01 -1.39
N LEU A 65 1.95 11.11 -2.14
CA LEU A 65 1.58 11.13 -3.54
C LEU A 65 2.86 10.89 -4.34
N VAL A 66 2.91 9.78 -5.07
CA VAL A 66 4.05 9.45 -5.92
C VAL A 66 3.77 10.03 -7.31
N PRO A 67 4.50 11.07 -7.71
CA PRO A 67 4.22 11.73 -8.98
C PRO A 67 4.68 10.91 -10.16
N GLU A 68 4.15 11.27 -11.32
CA GLU A 68 4.61 10.70 -12.58
C GLU A 68 6.05 11.18 -12.83
N GLY A 69 6.95 10.24 -12.95
CA GLY A 69 8.36 10.53 -13.07
C GLY A 69 8.94 10.38 -14.45
#